data_12d6114055b204a921484454e2f4c5ea
#
_entry.id   12d6114055b204a921484454e2f4c5ea
#
_cell.length_a   1.000
_cell.length_b   1.000
_cell.length_c   1.000
_cell.angle_alpha   90.00
_cell.angle_beta   90.00
_cell.angle_gamma   90.00
#
_symmetry.space_group_name_H-M   'P 1'
#
loop_
_entity.id
_entity.type
_entity.pdbx_description
1 polymer ?
#
loop_
_entity_poly.entity_id
_entity_poly.type
_entity_poly.pdbx_seq_one_letter_code
_entity_poly.pdbx_strand_id
1 'polypeptide(L)'
;VNPRVRRIEAHDPHSLPPWEYFRQIFWGSGVDLPEPGFEELMEEVTLDSIELPPQQKAQMTLQMPNEFLIVFEPVTHVAHFIDVKGEPTKERQNLALIFNKVQGPTVTTEMRPGPLRLVLENQTDLRVLPSVWIAGETLHHMLGKRKTFLTAKRLLTNQIFRDIYRTDTLDVDQGLKLTSLTFLFTDLKGSTELYDRVGDLVAYDLVREHFRVLNEIVASEAGAVVKTIGDAVMATFPTPDRALAAALRMRESVCKIKNDLLIKIGIHEGPCLAVTLNDRLDYFGQTVNIAARVQNLADSQAILATKSVVDHPGVSKLLEGSKLTPTAQDAILRGVADKVTIYQIPY
;
A
#
# COMPACT_ATOMS: atom_id res chain seq x y z
N VAL A 1 29.43 21.04 13.64
CA VAL A 1 29.31 20.61 12.22
C VAL A 1 30.19 19.39 12.06
N ASN A 2 29.61 18.25 11.72
CA ASN A 2 30.35 17.02 11.47
C ASN A 2 31.25 17.23 10.23
N PRO A 3 32.59 17.14 10.34
CA PRO A 3 33.49 17.34 9.20
C PRO A 3 33.32 16.28 8.10
N ARG A 4 32.58 15.20 8.39
CA ARG A 4 32.26 14.13 7.44
C ARG A 4 31.10 14.49 6.50
N VAL A 5 30.28 15.46 6.88
CA VAL A 5 29.19 15.95 6.03
C VAL A 5 29.62 17.22 5.33
N ARG A 6 29.83 17.18 4.03
CA ARG A 6 30.06 18.36 3.23
C ARG A 6 28.78 19.16 3.17
N ARG A 7 28.75 20.35 3.78
CA ARG A 7 27.69 21.32 3.52
C ARG A 7 27.69 21.66 2.05
N ILE A 8 26.58 21.35 1.44
CA ILE A 8 26.32 21.77 0.07
C ILE A 8 25.85 23.21 0.14
N GLU A 9 26.59 24.11 -0.48
CA GLU A 9 26.07 25.44 -0.74
C GLU A 9 24.97 25.27 -1.79
N ALA A 10 23.74 25.32 -1.33
CA ALA A 10 22.60 25.30 -2.21
C ALA A 10 22.58 26.61 -3.00
N HIS A 11 22.91 26.55 -4.25
CA HIS A 11 22.76 27.70 -5.16
C HIS A 11 21.30 27.98 -5.53
N ASP A 12 20.39 27.07 -5.19
CA ASP A 12 18.96 27.24 -5.36
C ASP A 12 18.30 27.60 -4.01
N PRO A 13 17.72 28.80 -3.87
CA PRO A 13 17.04 29.21 -2.65
C PRO A 13 15.83 28.33 -2.27
N HIS A 14 15.34 27.49 -3.20
CA HIS A 14 14.28 26.51 -2.95
C HIS A 14 14.80 25.12 -2.61
N SER A 15 16.12 24.89 -2.61
CA SER A 15 16.67 23.58 -2.26
C SER A 15 16.66 23.37 -0.75
N LEU A 16 16.08 22.25 -0.32
CA LEU A 16 16.10 21.86 1.08
C LEU A 16 17.50 21.41 1.49
N PRO A 17 17.93 21.68 2.74
CA PRO A 17 19.14 21.07 3.30
C PRO A 17 19.05 19.53 3.21
N PRO A 18 20.19 18.83 3.05
CA PRO A 18 20.18 17.35 2.92
C PRO A 18 19.43 16.64 4.05
N TRP A 19 19.60 17.07 5.29
CA TRP A 19 18.92 16.50 6.46
C TRP A 19 17.39 16.67 6.39
N GLU A 20 16.93 17.77 5.83
CA GLU A 20 15.49 18.00 5.66
C GLU A 20 14.88 17.04 4.63
N TYR A 21 15.62 16.70 3.57
CA TYR A 21 15.21 15.65 2.62
C TYR A 21 15.07 14.29 3.30
N PHE A 22 16.06 13.88 4.09
CA PHE A 22 16.01 12.63 4.82
C PHE A 22 14.91 12.63 5.87
N ARG A 23 14.73 13.73 6.58
CA ARG A 23 13.64 13.92 7.53
C ARG A 23 12.29 13.69 6.87
N GLN A 24 12.03 14.32 5.73
CA GLN A 24 10.78 14.18 5.00
C GLN A 24 10.55 12.75 4.51
N ILE A 25 11.57 12.07 4.00
CA ILE A 25 11.46 10.69 3.53
C ILE A 25 11.16 9.74 4.69
N PHE A 26 11.90 9.82 5.79
CA PHE A 26 11.68 8.98 6.94
C PHE A 26 10.32 9.25 7.59
N TRP A 27 9.95 10.51 7.73
CA TRP A 27 8.65 10.91 8.23
C TRP A 27 7.51 10.42 7.33
N GLY A 28 7.63 10.61 6.02
CA GLY A 28 6.68 10.12 5.03
C GLY A 28 6.59 8.59 4.96
N SER A 29 7.66 7.89 5.36
CA SER A 29 7.69 6.43 5.51
C SER A 29 7.14 5.95 6.87
N GLY A 30 6.70 6.85 7.74
CA GLY A 30 6.14 6.54 9.04
C GLY A 30 7.17 6.20 10.12
N VAL A 31 8.42 6.62 9.95
CA VAL A 31 9.45 6.51 11.01
C VAL A 31 9.17 7.54 12.09
N ASP A 32 9.24 7.12 13.36
CA ASP A 32 9.16 8.01 14.51
C ASP A 32 10.51 8.63 14.78
N LEU A 33 10.75 9.79 14.17
CA LEU A 33 12.03 10.48 14.28
C LEU A 33 12.22 11.06 15.69
N PRO A 34 13.45 11.00 16.24
CA PRO A 34 13.78 11.70 17.48
C PRO A 34 13.81 13.21 17.20
N GLU A 35 12.92 13.96 17.85
CA GLU A 35 12.91 15.41 17.78
C GLU A 35 12.77 16.02 19.17
N PRO A 36 13.78 16.77 19.64
CA PRO A 36 15.09 17.05 19.01
C PRO A 36 16.00 15.80 18.98
N GLY A 37 17.07 15.83 18.18
CA GLY A 37 18.11 14.79 18.14
C GLY A 37 18.24 14.06 16.81
N PHE A 38 17.41 14.38 15.80
CA PHE A 38 17.49 13.75 14.49
C PHE A 38 18.81 14.06 13.76
N GLU A 39 19.25 15.31 13.80
CA GLU A 39 20.48 15.73 13.11
C GLU A 39 21.71 15.06 13.74
N GLU A 40 21.80 15.04 15.07
CA GLU A 40 22.87 14.39 15.80
C GLU A 40 22.93 12.89 15.49
N LEU A 41 21.76 12.23 15.44
CA LEU A 41 21.69 10.82 15.08
C LEU A 41 22.15 10.57 13.65
N MET A 42 21.70 11.40 12.70
CA MET A 42 22.15 11.28 11.31
C MET A 42 23.64 11.56 11.14
N GLU A 43 24.21 12.47 11.93
CA GLU A 43 25.66 12.70 11.96
C GLU A 43 26.44 11.48 12.51
N GLU A 44 25.89 10.79 13.48
CA GLU A 44 26.49 9.56 14.03
C GLU A 44 26.56 8.43 13.00
N VAL A 45 25.47 8.19 12.29
CA VAL A 45 25.36 7.08 11.34
C VAL A 45 25.93 7.38 9.95
N THR A 46 26.20 8.63 9.61
CA THR A 46 26.67 9.03 8.26
C THR A 46 28.19 9.04 8.19
N LEU A 47 28.77 8.25 7.28
CA LEU A 47 30.19 8.31 6.96
C LEU A 47 30.54 9.53 6.11
N ASP A 48 29.75 9.78 5.06
CA ASP A 48 29.91 10.96 4.17
C ASP A 48 28.62 11.17 3.35
N SER A 49 28.47 12.38 2.82
CA SER A 49 27.34 12.77 2.01
C SER A 49 27.76 13.83 1.01
N ILE A 50 27.23 13.75 -0.22
CA ILE A 50 27.56 14.69 -1.28
C ILE A 50 26.34 15.07 -2.09
N GLU A 51 26.29 16.31 -2.56
CA GLU A 51 25.38 16.73 -3.63
C GLU A 51 26.06 16.51 -5.00
N LEU A 52 25.33 15.89 -5.91
CA LEU A 52 25.83 15.62 -7.24
C LEU A 52 24.83 16.19 -8.28
N PRO A 53 25.22 17.29 -8.95
CA PRO A 53 24.40 17.90 -9.99
C PRO A 53 24.09 16.94 -11.15
N PRO A 54 23.10 17.27 -12.00
CA PRO A 54 22.80 16.49 -13.20
C PRO A 54 24.01 16.23 -14.07
N GLN A 55 24.13 15.00 -14.58
CA GLN A 55 25.16 14.58 -15.52
C GLN A 55 26.63 14.76 -15.04
N GLN A 56 26.82 14.84 -13.71
CA GLN A 56 28.15 14.98 -13.11
C GLN A 56 28.63 13.70 -12.43
N LYS A 57 29.94 13.65 -12.20
CA LYS A 57 30.63 12.60 -11.45
C LYS A 57 31.42 13.21 -10.30
N ALA A 58 31.42 12.49 -9.18
CA ALA A 58 32.24 12.82 -8.05
C ALA A 58 32.98 11.60 -7.53
N GLN A 59 34.07 11.85 -6.80
CA GLN A 59 34.86 10.83 -6.16
C GLN A 59 34.98 11.15 -4.68
N MET A 60 34.65 10.16 -3.84
CA MET A 60 34.81 10.20 -2.40
C MET A 60 35.87 9.19 -1.97
N THR A 61 36.58 9.51 -0.90
CA THR A 61 37.50 8.57 -0.24
C THR A 61 37.01 8.34 1.18
N LEU A 62 36.70 7.10 1.49
CA LEU A 62 36.10 6.69 2.77
C LEU A 62 37.00 5.66 3.44
N GLN A 63 36.92 5.62 4.77
CA GLN A 63 37.45 4.50 5.57
C GLN A 63 36.26 3.65 6.00
N MET A 64 36.13 2.45 5.41
CA MET A 64 35.04 1.55 5.74
C MET A 64 35.29 0.85 7.08
N PRO A 65 34.35 0.94 8.04
CA PRO A 65 34.37 0.11 9.25
C PRO A 65 34.04 -1.35 8.89
N ASN A 66 34.19 -2.26 9.85
CA ASN A 66 33.71 -3.63 9.72
C ASN A 66 32.23 -3.71 10.07
N GLU A 67 31.40 -3.03 9.26
CA GLU A 67 29.97 -2.90 9.45
C GLU A 67 29.26 -2.84 8.10
N PHE A 68 27.98 -3.20 8.06
CA PHE A 68 27.18 -3.09 6.86
C PHE A 68 26.95 -1.61 6.49
N LEU A 69 27.16 -1.26 5.22
CA LEU A 69 26.97 0.11 4.74
C LEU A 69 25.82 0.19 3.74
N ILE A 70 25.12 1.31 3.77
CA ILE A 70 24.07 1.65 2.82
C ILE A 70 24.46 2.96 2.12
N VAL A 71 24.53 2.95 0.79
CA VAL A 71 24.57 4.16 0.00
C VAL A 71 23.16 4.45 -0.47
N PHE A 72 22.52 5.42 0.17
CA PHE A 72 21.13 5.79 -0.13
C PHE A 72 21.06 7.13 -0.86
N GLU A 73 20.26 7.18 -1.92
CA GLU A 73 20.00 8.39 -2.69
C GLU A 73 18.49 8.70 -2.64
N PRO A 74 18.11 9.80 -1.95
CA PRO A 74 16.71 10.08 -1.62
C PRO A 74 15.87 10.64 -2.78
N VAL A 75 16.47 11.23 -3.83
CA VAL A 75 15.72 11.84 -4.93
C VAL A 75 15.20 10.79 -5.90
N THR A 76 16.00 9.78 -6.20
CA THR A 76 15.63 8.63 -7.06
C THR A 76 15.17 7.40 -6.26
N HIS A 77 15.25 7.46 -4.91
CA HIS A 77 14.97 6.35 -4.01
C HIS A 77 15.81 5.09 -4.27
N VAL A 78 17.06 5.28 -4.66
CA VAL A 78 17.99 4.18 -4.93
C VAL A 78 18.82 3.87 -3.69
N ALA A 79 18.94 2.60 -3.35
CA ALA A 79 19.82 2.10 -2.29
C ALA A 79 20.80 1.05 -2.85
N HIS A 80 22.09 1.21 -2.51
CA HIS A 80 23.12 0.21 -2.74
C HIS A 80 23.62 -0.30 -1.39
N PHE A 81 23.80 -1.59 -1.29
CA PHE A 81 24.25 -2.24 -0.06
C PHE A 81 25.70 -2.72 -0.20
N ILE A 82 26.50 -2.48 0.84
CA ILE A 82 27.89 -2.91 0.92
C ILE A 82 28.06 -3.75 2.19
N ASP A 83 28.28 -5.03 2.01
CA ASP A 83 28.56 -5.97 3.08
C ASP A 83 30.07 -5.94 3.39
N VAL A 84 30.46 -5.18 4.41
CA VAL A 84 31.87 -4.99 4.77
C VAL A 84 32.24 -6.02 5.85
N LYS A 85 33.00 -7.03 5.45
CA LYS A 85 33.37 -8.15 6.33
C LYS A 85 34.79 -8.70 6.03
N GLY A 86 35.32 -9.45 6.96
CA GLY A 86 36.63 -10.11 6.84
C GLY A 86 37.77 -9.30 7.40
N GLU A 87 39.01 -9.75 7.12
CA GLU A 87 40.22 -9.12 7.63
C GLU A 87 40.44 -7.72 7.01
N PRO A 88 40.76 -6.71 7.82
CA PRO A 88 41.05 -5.37 7.33
C PRO A 88 42.15 -5.34 6.27
N THR A 89 41.99 -4.49 5.27
CA THR A 89 42.99 -4.29 4.21
C THR A 89 43.56 -2.87 4.24
N LYS A 90 44.86 -2.73 3.88
CA LYS A 90 45.47 -1.43 3.62
C LYS A 90 45.39 -1.04 2.14
N GLU A 91 45.01 -2.00 1.28
CA GLU A 91 44.84 -1.76 -0.16
C GLU A 91 43.56 -0.99 -0.42
N ARG A 92 43.68 0.02 -1.30
CA ARG A 92 42.52 0.82 -1.68
C ARG A 92 41.59 0.04 -2.59
N GLN A 93 40.38 -0.18 -2.12
CA GLN A 93 39.31 -0.80 -2.89
C GLN A 93 38.58 0.27 -3.73
N ASN A 94 37.95 -0.13 -4.85
CA ASN A 94 37.22 0.78 -5.72
C ASN A 94 35.80 0.30 -5.91
N LEU A 95 34.84 1.22 -5.85
CA LEU A 95 33.44 0.98 -6.17
C LEU A 95 32.90 2.15 -7.00
N ALA A 96 32.16 1.85 -8.05
CA ALA A 96 31.47 2.85 -8.86
C ALA A 96 29.96 2.61 -8.80
N LEU A 97 29.20 3.65 -8.48
CA LEU A 97 27.73 3.62 -8.43
C LEU A 97 27.18 4.66 -9.41
N ILE A 98 26.15 4.26 -10.14
CA ILE A 98 25.50 5.08 -11.17
C ILE A 98 24.06 5.29 -10.77
N PHE A 99 23.64 6.55 -10.68
CA PHE A 99 22.25 6.94 -10.47
C PHE A 99 21.60 7.27 -11.81
N ASN A 100 20.58 6.53 -12.20
CA ASN A 100 19.84 6.72 -13.45
C ASN A 100 18.33 6.59 -13.20
N LYS A 101 17.50 6.87 -14.23
CA LYS A 101 16.03 6.78 -14.13
C LYS A 101 15.50 5.34 -14.11
N VAL A 102 16.32 4.37 -14.51
CA VAL A 102 15.93 2.95 -14.55
C VAL A 102 16.50 2.29 -13.32
N GLN A 103 15.63 1.96 -12.37
CA GLN A 103 16.03 1.20 -11.19
C GLN A 103 16.44 -0.22 -11.60
N GLY A 104 17.73 -0.52 -11.51
CA GLY A 104 18.24 -1.87 -11.59
C GLY A 104 17.91 -2.67 -10.31
N PRO A 105 18.11 -3.98 -10.32
CA PRO A 105 17.99 -4.77 -9.11
C PRO A 105 18.98 -4.28 -8.05
N THR A 106 18.54 -4.23 -6.79
CA THR A 106 19.42 -3.89 -5.66
C THR A 106 20.47 -4.98 -5.50
N VAL A 107 21.74 -4.60 -5.67
CA VAL A 107 22.88 -5.53 -5.57
C VAL A 107 23.63 -5.24 -4.28
N THR A 108 23.93 -6.30 -3.52
CA THR A 108 24.85 -6.22 -2.38
C THR A 108 26.28 -6.49 -2.84
N THR A 109 27.19 -5.57 -2.58
CA THR A 109 28.62 -5.71 -2.91
C THR A 109 29.38 -6.12 -1.65
N GLU A 110 30.17 -7.21 -1.71
CA GLU A 110 31.03 -7.61 -0.61
C GLU A 110 32.38 -6.89 -0.68
N MET A 111 32.82 -6.34 0.45
CA MET A 111 34.09 -5.60 0.55
C MET A 111 34.76 -5.90 1.89
N ARG A 112 36.07 -5.56 2.00
CA ARG A 112 36.81 -5.68 3.28
C ARG A 112 36.89 -4.35 4.00
N PRO A 113 36.97 -4.33 5.34
CA PRO A 113 37.23 -3.09 6.08
C PRO A 113 38.53 -2.42 5.59
N GLY A 114 38.50 -1.11 5.39
CA GLY A 114 39.66 -0.39 4.89
C GLY A 114 39.34 0.77 3.95
N PRO A 115 40.35 1.30 3.23
CA PRO A 115 40.15 2.47 2.39
C PRO A 115 39.35 2.14 1.13
N LEU A 116 38.29 2.92 0.87
CA LEU A 116 37.44 2.86 -0.31
C LEU A 116 37.56 4.13 -1.12
N ARG A 117 37.74 3.97 -2.43
CA ARG A 117 37.50 5.00 -3.44
C ARG A 117 36.12 4.76 -4.06
N LEU A 118 35.16 5.59 -3.69
CA LEU A 118 33.80 5.55 -4.18
C LEU A 118 33.63 6.58 -5.30
N VAL A 119 33.28 6.12 -6.49
CA VAL A 119 32.95 6.97 -7.64
C VAL A 119 31.43 6.98 -7.80
N LEU A 120 30.86 8.17 -7.81
CA LEU A 120 29.42 8.38 -7.96
C LEU A 120 29.17 9.09 -9.28
N GLU A 121 28.26 8.60 -10.09
CA GLU A 121 27.89 9.18 -11.37
C GLU A 121 26.38 9.42 -11.41
N ASN A 122 25.99 10.67 -11.62
CA ASN A 122 24.60 11.06 -11.81
C ASN A 122 24.28 11.15 -13.31
N GLN A 123 23.53 10.19 -13.83
CA GLN A 123 23.05 10.16 -15.22
C GLN A 123 21.60 10.66 -15.36
N THR A 124 21.04 11.26 -14.30
CA THR A 124 19.72 11.85 -14.34
C THR A 124 19.78 13.33 -14.74
N ASP A 125 18.63 13.91 -14.97
CA ASP A 125 18.40 15.35 -15.15
C ASP A 125 18.09 16.07 -13.83
N LEU A 126 18.12 15.34 -12.70
CA LEU A 126 17.88 15.84 -11.36
C LEU A 126 19.20 15.93 -10.58
N ARG A 127 19.24 16.81 -9.61
CA ARG A 127 20.25 16.81 -8.56
C ARG A 127 20.00 15.60 -7.65
N VAL A 128 21.04 14.83 -7.35
CA VAL A 128 20.97 13.69 -6.43
C VAL A 128 21.80 13.92 -5.18
N LEU A 129 21.44 13.30 -4.06
CA LEU A 129 21.99 13.52 -2.72
C LEU A 129 22.46 12.20 -2.08
N PRO A 130 23.39 11.46 -2.70
CA PRO A 130 23.85 10.20 -2.14
C PRO A 130 24.56 10.39 -0.80
N SER A 131 24.15 9.58 0.18
CA SER A 131 24.76 9.51 1.51
C SER A 131 25.19 8.09 1.83
N VAL A 132 26.32 7.94 2.46
CA VAL A 132 26.88 6.65 2.90
C VAL A 132 26.63 6.51 4.40
N TRP A 133 25.82 5.52 4.78
CA TRP A 133 25.41 5.27 6.15
C TRP A 133 25.95 3.96 6.69
N ILE A 134 26.29 3.94 7.98
CA ILE A 134 26.54 2.73 8.74
C ILE A 134 25.19 2.15 9.18
N ALA A 135 24.89 0.95 8.71
CA ALA A 135 23.66 0.22 9.06
C ALA A 135 23.84 -0.56 10.37
N GLY A 136 24.29 0.14 11.42
CA GLY A 136 24.45 -0.40 12.77
C GLY A 136 23.14 -0.36 13.58
N GLU A 137 23.26 -0.67 14.89
CA GLU A 137 22.10 -0.70 15.80
C GLU A 137 21.36 0.64 15.88
N THR A 138 22.08 1.75 15.86
CA THR A 138 21.50 3.11 15.93
C THR A 138 20.54 3.37 14.79
N LEU A 139 20.95 3.09 13.53
CA LEU A 139 20.10 3.26 12.36
C LEU A 139 18.92 2.28 12.39
N HIS A 140 19.15 1.01 12.72
CA HIS A 140 18.08 0.01 12.82
C HIS A 140 17.07 0.37 13.91
N HIS A 141 17.52 0.85 15.06
CA HIS A 141 16.63 1.28 16.15
C HIS A 141 15.76 2.46 15.72
N MET A 142 16.33 3.46 15.05
CA MET A 142 15.57 4.59 14.49
C MET A 142 14.53 4.12 13.47
N LEU A 143 14.96 3.34 12.48
CA LEU A 143 14.06 2.85 11.42
C LEU A 143 12.99 1.89 11.94
N GLY A 144 13.23 1.22 13.06
CA GLY A 144 12.28 0.33 13.72
C GLY A 144 11.16 1.05 14.47
N LYS A 145 11.39 2.29 14.91
CA LYS A 145 10.37 3.11 15.56
C LYS A 145 9.37 3.62 14.49
N ARG A 146 8.11 3.25 14.62
CA ARG A 146 7.07 3.61 13.65
C ARG A 146 5.95 4.41 14.28
N LYS A 147 5.58 5.53 13.66
CA LYS A 147 4.34 6.25 13.94
C LYS A 147 3.17 5.64 13.17
N THR A 148 2.01 5.69 13.77
CA THR A 148 0.77 5.47 13.01
C THR A 148 0.53 6.69 12.11
N PHE A 149 0.54 6.49 10.80
CA PHE A 149 0.28 7.55 9.85
C PHE A 149 -0.87 7.17 8.91
N LEU A 150 -1.48 8.18 8.32
CA LEU A 150 -2.57 8.02 7.39
C LEU A 150 -2.03 7.61 6.01
N THR A 151 -2.22 6.34 5.65
CA THR A 151 -1.83 5.83 4.35
C THR A 151 -2.84 6.19 3.26
N ALA A 152 -2.40 6.26 1.99
CA ALA A 152 -3.32 6.39 0.86
C ALA A 152 -4.41 5.31 0.87
N LYS A 153 -4.06 4.06 1.18
CA LYS A 153 -5.02 2.96 1.36
C LYS A 153 -6.13 3.31 2.36
N ARG A 154 -5.77 3.84 3.54
CA ARG A 154 -6.75 4.26 4.56
C ARG A 154 -7.60 5.45 4.13
N LEU A 155 -7.03 6.41 3.41
CA LEU A 155 -7.80 7.52 2.85
C LEU A 155 -8.80 7.02 1.80
N LEU A 156 -8.35 6.22 0.86
CA LEU A 156 -9.17 5.73 -0.25
C LEU A 156 -10.29 4.78 0.19
N THR A 157 -10.17 4.15 1.37
CA THR A 157 -11.21 3.33 2.01
C THR A 157 -12.04 4.10 3.05
N ASN A 158 -11.83 5.41 3.21
CA ASN A 158 -12.61 6.22 4.13
C ASN A 158 -13.79 6.88 3.40
N GLN A 159 -15.02 6.58 3.83
CA GLN A 159 -16.24 7.09 3.20
C GLN A 159 -16.31 8.61 3.24
N ILE A 160 -16.00 9.24 4.38
CA ILE A 160 -16.04 10.71 4.54
C ILE A 160 -15.05 11.37 3.59
N PHE A 161 -13.84 10.82 3.46
CA PHE A 161 -12.86 11.33 2.50
C PHE A 161 -13.39 11.27 1.07
N ARG A 162 -14.00 10.16 0.66
CA ARG A 162 -14.58 10.00 -0.68
C ARG A 162 -15.78 10.92 -0.93
N ASP A 163 -16.56 11.22 0.10
CA ASP A 163 -17.72 12.14 -0.01
C ASP A 163 -17.29 13.60 -0.17
N ILE A 164 -16.20 13.99 0.50
CA ILE A 164 -15.65 15.36 0.46
C ILE A 164 -14.84 15.58 -0.83
N TYR A 165 -13.96 14.63 -1.17
CA TYR A 165 -13.02 14.73 -2.30
C TYR A 165 -13.47 13.86 -3.48
N ARG A 166 -14.59 14.22 -4.10
CA ARG A 166 -15.17 13.42 -5.20
C ARG A 166 -14.41 13.53 -6.51
N THR A 167 -13.73 14.64 -6.78
CA THR A 167 -13.20 14.99 -8.10
C THR A 167 -11.69 15.21 -8.17
N ASP A 168 -11.01 15.54 -7.07
CA ASP A 168 -9.63 16.05 -7.11
C ASP A 168 -8.58 15.07 -6.57
N THR A 169 -8.88 13.78 -6.52
CA THR A 169 -8.05 12.84 -5.73
C THR A 169 -6.80 12.35 -6.45
N LEU A 170 -6.83 12.26 -7.76
CA LEU A 170 -5.68 11.85 -8.59
C LEU A 170 -5.76 12.57 -9.93
N ASP A 171 -4.62 13.00 -10.43
CA ASP A 171 -4.54 13.48 -11.81
C ASP A 171 -4.98 12.37 -12.78
N VAL A 172 -5.67 12.73 -13.87
CA VAL A 172 -6.25 11.77 -14.83
C VAL A 172 -5.18 10.84 -15.41
N ASP A 173 -3.94 11.34 -15.52
CA ASP A 173 -2.79 10.60 -16.03
C ASP A 173 -2.01 9.84 -14.94
N GLN A 174 -2.40 9.97 -13.67
CA GLN A 174 -1.73 9.33 -12.54
C GLN A 174 -2.56 8.17 -11.99
N GLY A 175 -2.00 6.97 -12.06
CA GLY A 175 -2.54 5.80 -11.38
C GLY A 175 -1.77 5.50 -10.09
N LEU A 176 -2.46 5.37 -8.96
CA LEU A 176 -1.85 4.95 -7.70
C LEU A 176 -1.90 3.42 -7.56
N LYS A 177 -0.74 2.77 -7.60
CA LYS A 177 -0.63 1.33 -7.39
C LYS A 177 -0.77 1.00 -5.90
N LEU A 178 -1.78 0.24 -5.56
CA LEU A 178 -1.99 -0.34 -4.24
C LEU A 178 -1.56 -1.80 -4.25
N THR A 179 -0.70 -2.19 -3.32
CA THR A 179 -0.18 -3.57 -3.24
C THR A 179 -1.23 -4.55 -2.73
N SER A 180 -2.20 -4.08 -1.96
CA SER A 180 -3.28 -4.88 -1.39
C SER A 180 -4.48 -3.99 -1.07
N LEU A 181 -5.64 -4.36 -1.56
CA LEU A 181 -6.93 -3.75 -1.22
C LEU A 181 -8.00 -4.83 -1.23
N THR A 182 -8.93 -4.78 -0.28
CA THR A 182 -10.02 -5.76 -0.22
C THR A 182 -11.26 -5.19 -0.88
N PHE A 183 -11.80 -5.92 -1.85
CA PHE A 183 -13.04 -5.60 -2.55
C PHE A 183 -14.17 -6.50 -2.07
N LEU A 184 -15.31 -5.88 -1.88
CA LEU A 184 -16.57 -6.55 -1.58
C LEU A 184 -17.61 -6.13 -2.62
N PHE A 185 -18.22 -7.12 -3.28
CA PHE A 185 -19.35 -6.92 -4.15
C PHE A 185 -20.58 -7.55 -3.53
N THR A 186 -21.69 -6.84 -3.64
CA THR A 186 -23.02 -7.37 -3.28
C THR A 186 -23.94 -7.38 -4.47
N ASP A 187 -24.99 -8.18 -4.42
CA ASP A 187 -26.08 -8.20 -5.36
C ASP A 187 -27.36 -8.67 -4.67
N LEU A 188 -28.51 -8.13 -5.06
CA LEU A 188 -29.80 -8.58 -4.55
C LEU A 188 -30.37 -9.70 -5.42
N LYS A 189 -30.70 -10.81 -4.80
CA LYS A 189 -31.38 -11.89 -5.51
C LYS A 189 -32.85 -11.54 -5.72
N GLY A 190 -33.30 -11.68 -6.97
CA GLY A 190 -34.72 -11.50 -7.34
C GLY A 190 -35.18 -10.04 -7.32
N SER A 191 -34.24 -9.09 -7.54
CA SER A 191 -34.58 -7.66 -7.63
C SER A 191 -35.60 -7.39 -8.75
N THR A 192 -35.44 -8.00 -9.93
CA THR A 192 -36.41 -7.88 -11.03
C THR A 192 -37.80 -8.39 -10.65
N GLU A 193 -37.88 -9.56 -10.04
CA GLU A 193 -39.12 -10.13 -9.52
C GLU A 193 -39.75 -9.29 -8.41
N LEU A 194 -38.93 -8.55 -7.64
CA LEU A 194 -39.42 -7.62 -6.65
C LEU A 194 -40.21 -6.48 -7.28
N TYR A 195 -39.70 -5.89 -8.38
CA TYR A 195 -40.43 -4.83 -9.11
C TYR A 195 -41.78 -5.32 -9.62
N ASP A 196 -41.81 -6.51 -10.22
CA ASP A 196 -43.05 -7.11 -10.71
C ASP A 196 -44.10 -7.37 -9.58
N ARG A 197 -43.61 -7.74 -8.39
CA ARG A 197 -44.47 -8.12 -7.27
C ARG A 197 -45.04 -6.94 -6.49
N VAL A 198 -44.23 -5.88 -6.26
CA VAL A 198 -44.62 -4.77 -5.36
C VAL A 198 -44.82 -3.44 -6.10
N GLY A 199 -44.47 -3.37 -7.37
CA GLY A 199 -44.51 -2.16 -8.19
C GLY A 199 -43.29 -1.25 -7.98
N ASP A 200 -43.01 -0.38 -8.96
CA ASP A 200 -41.78 0.41 -9.05
C ASP A 200 -41.51 1.31 -7.84
N LEU A 201 -42.52 1.98 -7.33
CA LEU A 201 -42.34 2.92 -6.22
C LEU A 201 -41.92 2.22 -4.92
N VAL A 202 -42.60 1.12 -4.60
CA VAL A 202 -42.29 0.35 -3.38
C VAL A 202 -40.95 -0.38 -3.52
N ALA A 203 -40.68 -0.92 -4.71
CA ALA A 203 -39.36 -1.53 -4.99
C ALA A 203 -38.24 -0.52 -4.87
N TYR A 204 -38.40 0.69 -5.42
CA TYR A 204 -37.43 1.77 -5.29
C TYR A 204 -37.15 2.15 -3.83
N ASP A 205 -38.17 2.30 -3.00
CA ASP A 205 -37.99 2.63 -1.58
C ASP A 205 -37.24 1.51 -0.83
N LEU A 206 -37.53 0.24 -1.13
CA LEU A 206 -36.82 -0.91 -0.55
C LEU A 206 -35.34 -0.94 -0.96
N VAL A 207 -35.04 -0.71 -2.25
CA VAL A 207 -33.66 -0.67 -2.77
C VAL A 207 -32.91 0.53 -2.19
N ARG A 208 -33.56 1.68 -2.05
CA ARG A 208 -32.97 2.87 -1.40
C ARG A 208 -32.62 2.61 0.05
N GLU A 209 -33.51 1.97 0.81
CA GLU A 209 -33.26 1.60 2.21
C GLU A 209 -32.14 0.55 2.31
N HIS A 210 -32.10 -0.42 1.39
CA HIS A 210 -31.00 -1.35 1.26
C HIS A 210 -29.66 -0.63 1.10
N PHE A 211 -29.54 0.31 0.15
CA PHE A 211 -28.31 1.07 -0.04
C PHE A 211 -27.92 1.88 1.20
N ARG A 212 -28.89 2.48 1.89
CA ARG A 212 -28.63 3.22 3.12
C ARG A 212 -28.00 2.33 4.19
N VAL A 213 -28.57 1.17 4.42
CA VAL A 213 -28.08 0.17 5.40
C VAL A 213 -26.70 -0.33 5.03
N LEU A 214 -26.46 -0.67 3.75
CA LEU A 214 -25.13 -1.11 3.29
C LEU A 214 -24.07 -0.02 3.47
N ASN A 215 -24.40 1.22 3.14
CA ASN A 215 -23.47 2.34 3.26
C ASN A 215 -23.06 2.59 4.72
N GLU A 216 -24.02 2.54 5.66
CA GLU A 216 -23.74 2.66 7.09
C GLU A 216 -22.85 1.52 7.62
N ILE A 217 -23.10 0.28 7.19
CA ILE A 217 -22.30 -0.87 7.59
C ILE A 217 -20.86 -0.74 7.02
N VAL A 218 -20.73 -0.41 5.73
CA VAL A 218 -19.42 -0.21 5.09
C VAL A 218 -18.61 0.86 5.82
N ALA A 219 -19.21 2.02 6.09
CA ALA A 219 -18.55 3.12 6.78
C ALA A 219 -18.13 2.75 8.21
N SER A 220 -18.98 2.02 8.95
CA SER A 220 -18.69 1.60 10.32
C SER A 220 -17.56 0.55 10.44
N GLU A 221 -17.29 -0.19 9.36
CA GLU A 221 -16.17 -1.14 9.26
C GLU A 221 -14.94 -0.56 8.53
N ALA A 222 -14.78 0.77 8.58
CA ALA A 222 -13.68 1.50 7.97
C ALA A 222 -13.55 1.28 6.44
N GLY A 223 -14.64 0.94 5.78
CA GLY A 223 -14.74 0.79 4.33
C GLY A 223 -15.34 2.02 3.66
N ALA A 224 -15.36 1.99 2.33
CA ALA A 224 -16.04 2.98 1.52
C ALA A 224 -16.77 2.34 0.34
N VAL A 225 -17.97 2.82 0.05
CA VAL A 225 -18.70 2.49 -1.18
C VAL A 225 -18.05 3.20 -2.34
N VAL A 226 -17.67 2.43 -3.35
CA VAL A 226 -17.03 2.95 -4.58
C VAL A 226 -18.10 3.42 -5.55
N LYS A 227 -19.04 2.54 -5.85
CA LYS A 227 -20.18 2.78 -6.76
C LYS A 227 -21.28 1.75 -6.57
N THR A 228 -22.45 2.09 -7.07
CA THR A 228 -23.56 1.15 -7.28
C THR A 228 -23.63 0.74 -8.75
N ILE A 229 -24.04 -0.49 -9.02
CA ILE A 229 -24.21 -1.08 -10.37
C ILE A 229 -25.56 -1.77 -10.36
N GLY A 230 -26.60 -1.04 -10.80
CA GLY A 230 -27.99 -1.49 -10.60
C GLY A 230 -28.31 -1.55 -9.09
N ASP A 231 -28.67 -2.71 -8.60
CA ASP A 231 -28.91 -3.03 -7.19
C ASP A 231 -27.67 -3.58 -6.46
N ALA A 232 -26.57 -3.78 -7.18
CA ALA A 232 -25.29 -4.20 -6.65
C ALA A 232 -24.49 -3.05 -6.06
N VAL A 233 -23.68 -3.32 -5.02
CA VAL A 233 -22.74 -2.39 -4.43
C VAL A 233 -21.31 -2.91 -4.57
N MET A 234 -20.41 -2.06 -5.03
CA MET A 234 -18.97 -2.25 -4.95
C MET A 234 -18.42 -1.44 -3.79
N ALA A 235 -17.81 -2.10 -2.83
CA ALA A 235 -17.16 -1.46 -1.69
C ALA A 235 -15.71 -1.91 -1.53
N THR A 236 -14.89 -1.06 -0.89
CA THR A 236 -13.49 -1.34 -0.58
C THR A 236 -13.22 -1.24 0.91
N PHE A 237 -12.31 -2.07 1.39
CA PHE A 237 -11.89 -2.11 2.80
C PHE A 237 -10.38 -2.14 2.92
N PRO A 238 -9.82 -1.60 4.02
CA PRO A 238 -8.38 -1.62 4.25
C PRO A 238 -7.83 -3.03 4.50
N THR A 239 -8.64 -3.93 5.04
CA THR A 239 -8.24 -5.31 5.38
C THR A 239 -9.38 -6.31 5.18
N PRO A 240 -9.07 -7.60 4.93
CA PRO A 240 -10.06 -8.66 4.72
C PRO A 240 -11.01 -8.89 5.90
N ASP A 241 -10.54 -8.77 7.14
CA ASP A 241 -11.36 -8.94 8.34
C ASP A 241 -12.46 -7.88 8.43
N ARG A 242 -12.18 -6.62 8.04
CA ARG A 242 -13.18 -5.56 7.99
C ARG A 242 -14.24 -5.83 6.93
N ALA A 243 -13.82 -6.32 5.76
CA ALA A 243 -14.75 -6.70 4.71
C ALA A 243 -15.65 -7.87 5.13
N LEU A 244 -15.10 -8.88 5.79
CA LEU A 244 -15.89 -10.01 6.28
C LEU A 244 -16.85 -9.60 7.42
N ALA A 245 -16.39 -8.76 8.35
CA ALA A 245 -17.26 -8.22 9.41
C ALA A 245 -18.45 -7.45 8.81
N ALA A 246 -18.18 -6.59 7.80
CA ALA A 246 -19.24 -5.91 7.07
C ALA A 246 -20.19 -6.89 6.38
N ALA A 247 -19.67 -7.91 5.70
CA ALA A 247 -20.47 -8.92 5.00
C ALA A 247 -21.42 -9.68 5.93
N LEU A 248 -20.93 -10.11 7.09
CA LEU A 248 -21.76 -10.79 8.10
C LEU A 248 -22.89 -9.88 8.59
N ARG A 249 -22.59 -8.62 8.90
CA ARG A 249 -23.60 -7.64 9.31
C ARG A 249 -24.60 -7.28 8.21
N MET A 250 -24.14 -7.18 6.96
CA MET A 250 -25.00 -6.94 5.79
C MET A 250 -26.01 -8.08 5.65
N ARG A 251 -25.55 -9.32 5.70
CA ARG A 251 -26.40 -10.52 5.61
C ARG A 251 -27.52 -10.51 6.64
N GLU A 252 -27.17 -10.20 7.90
CA GLU A 252 -28.16 -10.13 8.99
C GLU A 252 -29.10 -8.93 8.87
N SER A 253 -28.63 -7.78 8.41
CA SER A 253 -29.40 -6.54 8.38
C SER A 253 -30.37 -6.50 7.18
N VAL A 254 -29.98 -7.02 6.02
CA VAL A 254 -30.84 -7.04 4.84
C VAL A 254 -32.08 -7.92 5.06
N CYS A 255 -31.94 -9.05 5.75
CA CYS A 255 -33.07 -9.90 6.14
C CYS A 255 -34.10 -9.17 7.02
N LYS A 256 -33.68 -8.15 7.78
CA LYS A 256 -34.55 -7.34 8.66
C LYS A 256 -35.34 -6.28 7.91
N ILE A 257 -34.86 -5.81 6.74
CA ILE A 257 -35.59 -4.83 5.92
C ILE A 257 -36.86 -5.46 5.39
N LYS A 258 -36.74 -6.65 4.81
CA LYS A 258 -37.84 -7.47 4.37
C LYS A 258 -37.39 -8.93 4.28
N ASN A 259 -38.15 -9.87 4.79
CA ASN A 259 -37.79 -11.30 4.85
C ASN A 259 -37.48 -11.92 3.46
N ASP A 260 -37.91 -11.28 2.37
CA ASP A 260 -37.71 -11.75 1.00
C ASP A 260 -36.48 -11.15 0.30
N LEU A 261 -35.80 -10.16 0.91
CA LEU A 261 -34.59 -9.60 0.33
C LEU A 261 -33.38 -10.47 0.71
N LEU A 262 -32.79 -11.09 -0.30
CA LEU A 262 -31.64 -11.96 -0.13
C LEU A 262 -30.43 -11.33 -0.81
N ILE A 263 -29.31 -11.27 -0.10
CA ILE A 263 -28.08 -10.68 -0.59
C ILE A 263 -27.05 -11.76 -0.91
N LYS A 264 -26.34 -11.59 -2.02
CA LYS A 264 -25.16 -12.37 -2.40
C LYS A 264 -23.94 -11.51 -2.19
N ILE A 265 -22.87 -12.06 -1.61
CA ILE A 265 -21.66 -11.31 -1.31
C ILE A 265 -20.44 -12.06 -1.81
N GLY A 266 -19.53 -11.35 -2.48
CA GLY A 266 -18.23 -11.84 -2.91
C GLY A 266 -17.11 -10.96 -2.39
N ILE A 267 -16.06 -11.56 -1.81
CA ILE A 267 -14.92 -10.85 -1.21
C ILE A 267 -13.62 -11.37 -1.81
N HIS A 268 -12.76 -10.45 -2.24
CA HIS A 268 -11.41 -10.78 -2.71
C HIS A 268 -10.42 -9.67 -2.34
N GLU A 269 -9.20 -10.05 -2.04
CA GLU A 269 -8.08 -9.14 -1.76
C GLU A 269 -6.96 -9.34 -2.77
N GLY A 270 -6.36 -8.25 -3.20
CA GLY A 270 -5.18 -8.27 -4.06
C GLY A 270 -4.72 -6.88 -4.49
N PRO A 271 -3.69 -6.81 -5.36
CA PRO A 271 -3.18 -5.55 -5.88
C PRO A 271 -4.15 -4.92 -6.87
N CYS A 272 -4.22 -3.59 -6.87
CA CYS A 272 -5.03 -2.84 -7.82
C CYS A 272 -4.41 -1.48 -8.15
N LEU A 273 -4.95 -0.83 -9.17
CA LEU A 273 -4.63 0.53 -9.55
C LEU A 273 -5.82 1.43 -9.22
N ALA A 274 -5.62 2.43 -8.37
CA ALA A 274 -6.61 3.48 -8.16
C ALA A 274 -6.41 4.56 -9.24
N VAL A 275 -7.49 4.97 -9.87
CA VAL A 275 -7.48 5.93 -10.99
C VAL A 275 -8.67 6.88 -10.86
N THR A 276 -8.60 8.03 -11.52
CA THR A 276 -9.76 8.88 -11.73
C THR A 276 -10.42 8.52 -13.06
N LEU A 277 -11.69 8.13 -13.03
CA LEU A 277 -12.48 7.80 -14.20
C LEU A 277 -13.83 8.52 -14.12
N ASN A 278 -14.18 9.29 -15.16
CA ASN A 278 -15.41 10.10 -15.17
C ASN A 278 -15.55 10.98 -13.91
N ASP A 279 -14.50 11.69 -13.56
CA ASP A 279 -14.40 12.57 -12.39
C ASP A 279 -14.70 11.88 -11.05
N ARG A 280 -14.43 10.57 -10.97
CA ARG A 280 -14.60 9.78 -9.76
C ARG A 280 -13.44 8.81 -9.58
N LEU A 281 -13.05 8.63 -8.33
CA LEU A 281 -12.06 7.61 -7.96
C LEU A 281 -12.67 6.22 -8.19
N ASP A 282 -12.01 5.45 -9.04
CA ASP A 282 -12.34 4.05 -9.34
C ASP A 282 -11.09 3.15 -9.26
N TYR A 283 -11.27 1.86 -9.45
CA TYR A 283 -10.20 0.89 -9.33
C TYR A 283 -10.13 -0.02 -10.55
N PHE A 284 -8.90 -0.30 -10.98
CA PHE A 284 -8.60 -1.21 -12.08
C PHE A 284 -7.70 -2.35 -11.62
N GLY A 285 -7.91 -3.52 -12.22
CA GLY A 285 -7.06 -4.69 -12.03
C GLY A 285 -7.85 -5.99 -12.00
N GLN A 286 -7.12 -7.09 -12.09
CA GLN A 286 -7.70 -8.43 -12.05
C GLN A 286 -8.41 -8.68 -10.70
N THR A 287 -7.93 -8.09 -9.63
CA THR A 287 -8.52 -8.17 -8.28
C THR A 287 -9.98 -7.73 -8.26
N VAL A 288 -10.32 -6.61 -8.91
CA VAL A 288 -11.71 -6.12 -9.02
C VAL A 288 -12.59 -7.13 -9.76
N ASN A 289 -12.07 -7.66 -10.88
CA ASN A 289 -12.79 -8.63 -11.69
C ASN A 289 -13.01 -9.96 -10.96
N ILE A 290 -12.02 -10.42 -10.18
CA ILE A 290 -12.15 -11.65 -9.38
C ILE A 290 -13.23 -11.46 -8.31
N ALA A 291 -13.21 -10.35 -7.56
CA ALA A 291 -14.21 -10.07 -6.53
C ALA A 291 -15.66 -10.09 -7.08
N ALA A 292 -15.88 -9.42 -8.22
CA ALA A 292 -17.17 -9.41 -8.88
C ALA A 292 -17.60 -10.81 -9.34
N ARG A 293 -16.68 -11.62 -9.88
CA ARG A 293 -16.98 -12.99 -10.32
C ARG A 293 -17.23 -13.95 -9.17
N VAL A 294 -16.54 -13.78 -8.06
CA VAL A 294 -16.78 -14.54 -6.82
C VAL A 294 -18.19 -14.25 -6.33
N GLN A 295 -18.62 -12.98 -6.33
CA GLN A 295 -20.00 -12.61 -5.97
C GLN A 295 -21.03 -13.27 -6.89
N ASN A 296 -20.78 -13.32 -8.21
CA ASN A 296 -21.69 -13.95 -9.17
C ASN A 296 -21.88 -15.47 -8.95
N LEU A 297 -20.93 -16.13 -8.32
CA LEU A 297 -21.03 -17.55 -7.96
C LEU A 297 -21.82 -17.77 -6.66
N ALA A 298 -22.06 -16.72 -5.88
CA ALA A 298 -22.76 -16.83 -4.61
C ALA A 298 -24.26 -17.14 -4.84
N ASP A 299 -24.76 -18.12 -4.11
CA ASP A 299 -26.19 -18.34 -3.95
C ASP A 299 -26.80 -17.33 -2.98
N SER A 300 -28.12 -17.37 -2.83
CA SER A 300 -28.82 -16.49 -1.90
C SER A 300 -28.26 -16.61 -0.47
N GLN A 301 -28.00 -15.46 0.13
CA GLN A 301 -27.43 -15.31 1.50
C GLN A 301 -26.02 -15.91 1.66
N ALA A 302 -25.40 -16.38 0.59
CA ALA A 302 -24.04 -16.87 0.66
C ALA A 302 -23.04 -15.72 0.66
N ILE A 303 -22.03 -15.83 1.52
CA ILE A 303 -20.81 -15.04 1.50
C ILE A 303 -19.71 -15.93 0.94
N LEU A 304 -19.17 -15.56 -0.20
CA LEU A 304 -18.03 -16.24 -0.82
C LEU A 304 -16.77 -15.37 -0.68
N ALA A 305 -15.69 -15.98 -0.23
CA ALA A 305 -14.40 -15.31 -0.07
C ALA A 305 -13.30 -16.14 -0.72
N THR A 306 -12.33 -15.50 -1.33
CA THR A 306 -11.16 -16.21 -1.88
C THR A 306 -10.17 -16.62 -0.80
N LYS A 307 -9.27 -17.52 -1.14
CA LYS A 307 -8.20 -18.00 -0.23
C LYS A 307 -7.40 -16.83 0.37
N SER A 308 -7.05 -15.80 -0.40
CA SER A 308 -6.32 -14.61 0.10
C SER A 308 -7.05 -13.87 1.23
N VAL A 309 -8.38 -13.91 1.25
CA VAL A 309 -9.19 -13.33 2.33
C VAL A 309 -9.19 -14.24 3.55
N VAL A 310 -9.44 -15.53 3.38
CA VAL A 310 -9.58 -16.48 4.49
C VAL A 310 -8.28 -16.72 5.23
N ASP A 311 -7.16 -16.74 4.52
CA ASP A 311 -5.81 -16.90 5.11
C ASP A 311 -5.35 -15.66 5.91
N HIS A 312 -6.08 -14.55 5.86
CA HIS A 312 -5.69 -13.35 6.61
C HIS A 312 -5.89 -13.57 8.13
N PRO A 313 -4.88 -13.29 8.98
CA PRO A 313 -4.93 -13.57 10.42
C PRO A 313 -6.12 -12.94 11.15
N GLY A 314 -6.55 -11.75 10.72
CA GLY A 314 -7.74 -11.08 11.27
C GLY A 314 -9.04 -11.81 10.95
N VAL A 315 -9.12 -12.42 9.75
CA VAL A 315 -10.28 -13.24 9.31
C VAL A 315 -10.35 -14.52 10.11
N SER A 316 -9.22 -15.22 10.31
CA SER A 316 -9.17 -16.43 11.13
C SER A 316 -9.70 -16.18 12.55
N LYS A 317 -9.25 -15.10 13.20
CA LYS A 317 -9.74 -14.70 14.52
C LYS A 317 -11.25 -14.38 14.54
N LEU A 318 -11.75 -13.71 13.51
CA LEU A 318 -13.16 -13.38 13.38
C LEU A 318 -14.02 -14.63 13.22
N LEU A 319 -13.60 -15.57 12.38
CA LEU A 319 -14.29 -16.84 12.15
C LEU A 319 -14.32 -17.71 13.40
N GLU A 320 -13.18 -17.84 14.10
CA GLU A 320 -13.09 -18.55 15.39
C GLU A 320 -14.02 -17.92 16.44
N GLY A 321 -13.98 -16.61 16.60
CA GLY A 321 -14.85 -15.87 17.53
C GLY A 321 -16.33 -16.03 17.23
N SER A 322 -16.70 -16.14 15.96
CA SER A 322 -18.07 -16.35 15.49
C SER A 322 -18.47 -17.84 15.38
N LYS A 323 -17.53 -18.77 15.65
CA LYS A 323 -17.71 -20.22 15.49
C LYS A 323 -18.15 -20.64 14.07
N LEU A 324 -17.68 -19.94 13.07
CA LEU A 324 -17.97 -20.21 11.66
C LEU A 324 -16.82 -21.02 11.04
N THR A 325 -17.16 -22.11 10.35
CA THR A 325 -16.18 -22.95 9.65
C THR A 325 -16.41 -22.84 8.14
N PRO A 326 -15.55 -22.14 7.39
CA PRO A 326 -15.69 -22.00 5.95
C PRO A 326 -15.52 -23.32 5.21
N THR A 327 -16.29 -23.52 4.15
CA THR A 327 -16.17 -24.69 3.27
C THR A 327 -15.48 -24.31 1.99
N ALA A 328 -14.38 -24.97 1.68
CA ALA A 328 -13.59 -24.71 0.47
C ALA A 328 -14.19 -25.40 -0.76
N GLN A 329 -14.13 -24.71 -1.90
CA GLN A 329 -14.44 -25.25 -3.21
C GLN A 329 -13.56 -24.61 -4.29
N ASP A 330 -13.20 -25.35 -5.32
CA ASP A 330 -12.47 -24.81 -6.46
C ASP A 330 -13.43 -24.30 -7.53
N ALA A 331 -13.17 -23.10 -8.02
CA ALA A 331 -13.95 -22.48 -9.07
C ALA A 331 -13.09 -22.04 -10.26
N ILE A 332 -13.66 -22.16 -11.45
CA ILE A 332 -13.08 -21.60 -12.68
C ILE A 332 -13.78 -20.27 -12.92
N LEU A 333 -13.04 -19.18 -12.81
CA LEU A 333 -13.55 -17.84 -13.07
C LEU A 333 -13.27 -17.44 -14.52
N ARG A 334 -14.28 -16.95 -15.24
CA ARG A 334 -14.14 -16.54 -16.66
C ARG A 334 -13.00 -15.51 -16.81
N GLY A 335 -11.99 -15.82 -17.65
CA GLY A 335 -10.83 -14.93 -17.89
C GLY A 335 -9.84 -14.84 -16.73
N VAL A 336 -9.82 -15.84 -15.87
CA VAL A 336 -8.73 -16.13 -14.91
C VAL A 336 -8.12 -17.45 -15.35
N ALA A 337 -6.79 -17.47 -15.58
CA ALA A 337 -6.13 -18.65 -16.15
C ALA A 337 -6.13 -19.84 -15.18
N ASP A 338 -5.97 -19.57 -13.90
CA ASP A 338 -5.86 -20.59 -12.85
C ASP A 338 -7.21 -20.79 -12.15
N LYS A 339 -7.38 -22.01 -11.60
CA LYS A 339 -8.46 -22.27 -10.65
C LYS A 339 -8.28 -21.42 -9.40
N VAL A 340 -9.38 -20.84 -8.92
CA VAL A 340 -9.40 -20.04 -7.71
C VAL A 340 -10.09 -20.82 -6.60
N THR A 341 -9.40 -21.07 -5.50
CA THR A 341 -10.04 -21.64 -4.32
C THR A 341 -10.87 -20.56 -3.63
N ILE A 342 -12.16 -20.81 -3.51
CA ILE A 342 -13.13 -19.95 -2.83
C ILE A 342 -13.71 -20.69 -1.63
N TYR A 343 -14.09 -19.93 -0.63
CA TYR A 343 -14.64 -20.42 0.62
C TYR A 343 -16.06 -19.86 0.82
N GLN A 344 -16.98 -20.74 1.07
CA GLN A 344 -18.32 -20.34 1.49
C GLN A 344 -18.34 -20.19 3.00
N ILE A 345 -18.71 -18.99 3.47
CA ILE A 345 -18.90 -18.70 4.89
C ILE A 345 -20.32 -19.11 5.26
N PRO A 346 -20.50 -20.04 6.21
CA PRO A 346 -21.81 -20.53 6.59
C PRO A 346 -22.68 -19.44 7.23
N TYR A 347 -23.98 -19.73 7.31
CA TYR A 347 -24.97 -18.84 7.93
C TYR A 347 -24.84 -18.87 9.45
#